data_c46e0a1495087a2e0e75b05a06c029de
#
_entry.id   c46e0a1495087a2e0e75b05a06c029de
#
_cell.length_a   1.000
_cell.length_b   1.000
_cell.length_c   1.000
_cell.angle_alpha   90.00
_cell.angle_beta   90.00
_cell.angle_gamma   90.00
#
_symmetry.space_group_name_H-M   'P 1'
#
loop_
_entity.id
_entity.type
_entity.pdbx_description
1 polymer ?
#
loop_
_entity_poly.entity_id
_entity_poly.type
_entity_poly.pdbx_seq_one_letter_code
_entity_poly.pdbx_strand_id
1 'polypeptide(L)'
;MAKGFTVKTVPPKKAKAPEWDIEAIKGRMKGKKIVFCLPGRGCSFTFLKNFVQLCFDMVQNGMSIQISQDYSSMVNFARCKCLGANVLRGPDQIPWDGKLEYDYQLWIDSDIVFNTEKFWQLCDLAINAE
;
A
#
# COMPACT_ATOMS: atom_id res chain seq x y z
N MET A 1 13.32 -56.66 9.26
CA MET A 1 13.46 -55.50 8.39
C MET A 1 12.29 -54.53 8.65
N ALA A 2 12.57 -53.44 9.28
CA ALA A 2 11.57 -52.41 9.44
C ALA A 2 11.28 -51.80 8.07
N LYS A 3 10.10 -52.05 7.53
CA LYS A 3 9.62 -51.30 6.36
C LYS A 3 9.46 -49.85 6.78
N GLY A 4 10.29 -48.97 6.20
CA GLY A 4 10.21 -47.56 6.46
C GLY A 4 8.79 -47.02 6.24
N PHE A 5 8.29 -46.29 7.20
CA PHE A 5 7.06 -45.55 7.05
C PHE A 5 7.20 -44.52 5.94
N THR A 6 6.64 -44.81 4.77
CA THR A 6 6.32 -43.75 3.85
C THR A 6 5.02 -43.09 4.32
N VAL A 7 5.15 -42.07 5.12
CA VAL A 7 4.02 -41.18 5.32
C VAL A 7 3.82 -40.46 4.00
N LYS A 8 2.89 -40.91 3.18
CA LYS A 8 2.35 -40.07 2.13
C LYS A 8 1.59 -38.96 2.79
N THR A 9 2.31 -37.89 3.13
CA THR A 9 1.67 -36.63 3.35
C THR A 9 1.07 -36.20 2.02
N VAL A 10 -0.20 -36.48 1.84
CA VAL A 10 -0.97 -35.75 0.86
C VAL A 10 -0.88 -34.27 1.32
N PRO A 11 -0.21 -33.38 0.53
CA PRO A 11 -0.22 -32.00 0.89
C PRO A 11 -1.69 -31.61 1.05
N PRO A 12 -2.08 -30.95 2.17
CA PRO A 12 -3.44 -30.48 2.30
C PRO A 12 -3.73 -29.71 1.02
N LYS A 13 -4.82 -30.04 0.35
CA LYS A 13 -5.34 -29.21 -0.72
C LYS A 13 -5.42 -27.83 -0.12
N LYS A 14 -4.39 -27.00 -0.38
CA LYS A 14 -4.49 -25.59 -0.09
C LYS A 14 -5.78 -25.16 -0.75
N ALA A 15 -6.75 -24.76 0.07
CA ALA A 15 -7.87 -24.02 -0.45
C ALA A 15 -7.26 -23.03 -1.43
N LYS A 16 -7.61 -23.13 -2.71
CA LYS A 16 -7.07 -22.23 -3.72
C LYS A 16 -7.29 -20.83 -3.18
N ALA A 17 -6.20 -20.20 -2.76
CA ALA A 17 -6.24 -18.77 -2.52
C ALA A 17 -6.89 -18.15 -3.75
N PRO A 18 -7.82 -17.20 -3.60
CA PRO A 18 -8.42 -16.56 -4.76
C PRO A 18 -7.28 -16.14 -5.67
N GLU A 19 -7.27 -16.68 -6.89
CA GLU A 19 -6.29 -16.29 -7.89
C GLU A 19 -6.52 -14.82 -8.21
N TRP A 20 -5.61 -13.98 -7.74
CA TRP A 20 -5.62 -12.58 -8.06
C TRP A 20 -5.09 -12.39 -9.46
N ASP A 21 -5.94 -11.93 -10.36
CA ASP A 21 -5.53 -11.55 -11.70
C ASP A 21 -4.88 -10.16 -11.65
N ILE A 22 -3.56 -10.15 -11.42
CA ILE A 22 -2.78 -8.93 -11.26
C ILE A 22 -2.86 -8.06 -12.53
N GLU A 23 -2.84 -8.66 -13.71
CA GLU A 23 -2.91 -7.90 -14.97
C GLU A 23 -4.26 -7.20 -15.13
N ALA A 24 -5.36 -7.85 -14.76
CA ALA A 24 -6.67 -7.22 -14.77
C ALA A 24 -6.76 -6.08 -13.77
N ILE A 25 -6.18 -6.24 -12.59
CA ILE A 25 -6.14 -5.18 -11.56
C ILE A 25 -5.33 -3.99 -12.06
N LYS A 26 -4.16 -4.23 -12.65
CA LYS A 26 -3.33 -3.18 -13.25
C LYS A 26 -4.08 -2.42 -14.34
N GLY A 27 -4.85 -3.12 -15.17
CA GLY A 27 -5.68 -2.49 -16.19
C GLY A 27 -6.71 -1.54 -15.61
N ARG A 28 -7.35 -1.90 -14.51
CA ARG A 28 -8.32 -1.05 -13.82
C ARG A 28 -7.69 0.14 -13.13
N MET A 29 -6.45 -0.01 -12.66
CA MET A 29 -5.72 1.06 -11.97
C MET A 29 -4.97 2.00 -12.93
N LYS A 30 -4.88 1.66 -14.20
CA LYS A 30 -4.19 2.50 -15.19
C LYS A 30 -4.77 3.91 -15.22
N GLY A 31 -3.88 4.91 -15.15
CA GLY A 31 -4.26 6.31 -15.14
C GLY A 31 -4.73 6.85 -13.79
N LYS A 32 -4.84 6.02 -12.77
CA LYS A 32 -5.23 6.45 -11.43
C LYS A 32 -4.11 7.23 -10.75
N LYS A 33 -4.50 8.15 -9.88
CA LYS A 33 -3.59 8.99 -9.09
C LYS A 33 -3.62 8.53 -7.66
N ILE A 34 -2.46 8.12 -7.13
CA ILE A 34 -2.33 7.68 -5.75
C ILE A 34 -1.38 8.60 -5.01
N VAL A 35 -1.78 9.01 -3.81
CA VAL A 35 -0.92 9.69 -2.87
C VAL A 35 -0.55 8.73 -1.75
N PHE A 36 0.75 8.55 -1.55
CA PHE A 36 1.28 7.81 -0.43
C PHE A 36 1.47 8.74 0.76
N CYS A 37 0.87 8.39 1.88
CA CYS A 37 1.05 9.11 3.14
C CYS A 37 1.97 8.29 4.03
N LEU A 38 3.17 8.78 4.27
CA LEU A 38 4.22 8.10 5.01
C LEU A 38 4.53 8.85 6.31
N PRO A 39 3.78 8.59 7.40
CA PRO A 39 4.11 9.20 8.68
C PRO A 39 5.33 8.52 9.29
N GLY A 40 6.33 9.29 9.71
CA GLY A 40 7.51 8.74 10.36
C GLY A 40 8.78 9.51 10.05
N ARG A 41 9.87 9.15 10.75
CA ARG A 41 11.19 9.80 10.63
C ARG A 41 12.03 9.24 9.50
N GLY A 42 11.86 7.96 9.22
CA GLY A 42 12.68 7.25 8.27
C GLY A 42 12.19 5.81 8.11
N CYS A 43 12.94 5.03 7.40
CA CYS A 43 12.57 3.64 7.12
C CYS A 43 13.82 2.75 7.02
N SER A 44 13.60 1.43 7.06
CA SER A 44 14.65 0.46 6.77
C SER A 44 14.98 0.43 5.28
N PHE A 45 16.15 -0.09 4.92
CA PHE A 45 16.48 -0.31 3.52
C PHE A 45 15.57 -1.35 2.86
N THR A 46 15.07 -2.33 3.61
CA THR A 46 14.09 -3.29 3.10
C THR A 46 12.81 -2.59 2.69
N PHE A 47 12.28 -1.69 3.52
CA PHE A 47 11.13 -0.87 3.18
C PHE A 47 11.40 -0.01 1.93
N LEU A 48 12.54 0.67 1.90
CA LEU A 48 12.91 1.54 0.79
C LEU A 48 12.98 0.77 -0.52
N LYS A 49 13.61 -0.40 -0.53
CA LYS A 49 13.71 -1.27 -1.71
C LYS A 49 12.32 -1.66 -2.22
N ASN A 50 11.47 -2.14 -1.33
CA ASN A 50 10.11 -2.57 -1.69
C ASN A 50 9.27 -1.39 -2.21
N PHE A 51 9.39 -0.24 -1.57
CA PHE A 51 8.67 0.97 -1.97
C PHE A 51 9.11 1.48 -3.33
N VAL A 52 10.42 1.51 -3.59
CA VAL A 52 10.96 1.94 -4.89
C VAL A 52 10.53 0.99 -6.00
N GLN A 53 10.59 -0.32 -5.77
CA GLN A 53 10.09 -1.31 -6.74
C GLN A 53 8.61 -1.12 -7.04
N LEU A 54 7.80 -0.86 -6.01
CA LEU A 54 6.39 -0.56 -6.18
C LEU A 54 6.17 0.68 -7.02
N CYS A 55 6.90 1.76 -6.74
CA CYS A 55 6.78 3.01 -7.50
C CYS A 55 7.13 2.81 -8.98
N PHE A 56 8.19 2.07 -9.29
CA PHE A 56 8.54 1.75 -10.67
C PHE A 56 7.41 0.97 -11.36
N ASP A 57 6.87 -0.03 -10.70
CA ASP A 57 5.79 -0.84 -11.26
C ASP A 57 4.54 -0.01 -11.54
N MET A 58 4.18 0.89 -10.63
CA MET A 58 3.05 1.80 -10.79
C MET A 58 3.24 2.77 -11.94
N VAL A 59 4.41 3.38 -12.05
CA VAL A 59 4.73 4.32 -13.14
C VAL A 59 4.70 3.62 -14.49
N GLN A 60 5.26 2.42 -14.58
CA GLN A 60 5.19 1.62 -15.80
C GLN A 60 3.74 1.26 -16.18
N ASN A 61 2.86 1.16 -15.20
CA ASN A 61 1.42 0.94 -15.42
C ASN A 61 0.66 2.21 -15.81
N GLY A 62 1.32 3.33 -15.99
CA GLY A 62 0.70 4.61 -16.35
C GLY A 62 -0.01 5.32 -15.22
N MET A 63 0.30 4.99 -13.97
CA MET A 63 -0.26 5.64 -12.78
C MET A 63 0.57 6.86 -12.39
N SER A 64 -0.08 7.81 -11.72
CA SER A 64 0.58 8.98 -11.14
C SER A 64 0.76 8.79 -9.65
N ILE A 65 1.93 9.14 -9.14
CA ILE A 65 2.30 8.97 -7.74
C ILE A 65 2.66 10.32 -7.14
N GLN A 66 2.11 10.58 -5.96
CA GLN A 66 2.55 11.64 -5.07
C GLN A 66 2.96 11.03 -3.74
N ILE A 67 3.94 11.61 -3.09
CA ILE A 67 4.43 11.14 -1.80
C ILE A 67 4.32 12.28 -0.81
N SER A 68 3.57 12.06 0.25
CA SER A 68 3.48 12.97 1.38
C SER A 68 4.10 12.31 2.60
N GLN A 69 5.15 12.91 3.12
CA GLN A 69 5.86 12.40 4.29
C GLN A 69 5.97 13.51 5.31
N ASP A 70 5.68 13.19 6.56
CA ASP A 70 5.88 14.12 7.65
C ASP A 70 6.11 13.35 8.96
N TYR A 71 6.62 14.04 9.95
CA TYR A 71 6.92 13.46 11.24
C TYR A 71 6.47 14.36 12.38
N SER A 72 5.96 13.73 13.43
CA SER A 72 5.78 14.33 14.75
C SER A 72 5.98 13.25 15.80
N SER A 73 6.40 13.64 16.99
CA SER A 73 6.50 12.73 18.13
C SER A 73 5.14 12.14 18.53
N MET A 74 4.04 12.76 18.15
CA MET A 74 2.68 12.26 18.35
C MET A 74 2.10 11.75 17.02
N VAL A 75 1.63 10.50 17.01
CA VAL A 75 1.11 9.84 15.81
C VAL A 75 -0.03 10.63 15.15
N ASN A 76 -0.93 11.16 15.95
CA ASN A 76 -2.07 11.93 15.43
C ASN A 76 -1.62 13.20 14.68
N PHE A 77 -0.61 13.88 15.20
CA PHE A 77 -0.08 15.07 14.56
C PHE A 77 0.70 14.74 13.30
N ALA A 78 1.46 13.63 13.30
CA ALA A 78 2.18 13.16 12.11
C ALA A 78 1.21 12.85 10.97
N ARG A 79 0.12 12.17 11.25
CA ARG A 79 -0.91 11.86 10.25
C ARG A 79 -1.59 13.11 9.73
N CYS A 80 -1.93 14.04 10.61
CA CYS A 80 -2.52 15.31 10.22
C CYS A 80 -1.59 16.12 9.29
N LYS A 81 -0.31 16.17 9.61
CA LYS A 81 0.69 16.85 8.77
C LYS A 81 0.85 16.20 7.41
N CYS A 82 0.80 14.86 7.33
CA CYS A 82 0.83 14.15 6.05
C CYS A 82 -0.31 14.55 5.12
N LEU A 83 -1.46 14.93 5.67
CA LEU A 83 -2.59 15.45 4.90
C LEU A 83 -2.47 16.93 4.57
N GLY A 84 -1.38 17.58 4.91
CA GLY A 84 -1.25 19.02 4.76
C GLY A 84 -2.22 19.79 5.65
N ALA A 85 -2.68 19.18 6.73
CA ALA A 85 -3.63 19.77 7.67
C ALA A 85 -2.92 20.17 8.98
N ASN A 86 -3.62 20.90 9.82
CA ASN A 86 -3.13 21.31 11.12
C ASN A 86 -4.20 21.02 12.19
N VAL A 87 -3.83 20.26 13.20
CA VAL A 87 -4.73 19.89 14.31
C VAL A 87 -5.39 21.12 14.94
N LEU A 88 -4.70 22.26 14.98
CA LEU A 88 -5.20 23.48 15.60
C LEU A 88 -6.27 24.21 14.77
N ARG A 89 -6.47 23.85 13.50
CA ARG A 89 -7.46 24.49 12.63
C ARG A 89 -8.86 23.92 12.74
N GLY A 90 -9.04 22.80 13.45
CA GLY A 90 -10.34 22.17 13.63
C GLY A 90 -10.68 21.10 12.59
N PRO A 91 -11.89 20.49 12.69
CA PRO A 91 -12.23 19.29 11.92
C PRO A 91 -12.68 19.53 10.47
N ASP A 92 -12.94 20.78 10.08
CA ASP A 92 -13.52 21.08 8.76
C ASP A 92 -12.49 21.25 7.65
N GLN A 93 -11.28 20.74 7.88
CA GLN A 93 -10.19 20.86 6.92
C GLN A 93 -10.32 19.83 5.80
N ILE A 94 -9.94 20.26 4.59
CA ILE A 94 -9.82 19.38 3.42
C ILE A 94 -8.34 19.02 3.27
N PRO A 95 -7.99 17.73 3.02
CA PRO A 95 -6.60 17.36 2.80
C PRO A 95 -5.93 18.22 1.71
N TRP A 96 -4.73 18.72 2.01
CA TRP A 96 -3.93 19.61 1.16
C TRP A 96 -4.69 20.85 0.64
N ASP A 97 -5.65 21.35 1.42
CA ASP A 97 -6.53 22.49 1.06
C ASP A 97 -7.27 22.28 -0.29
N GLY A 98 -7.49 21.04 -0.68
CA GLY A 98 -8.12 20.69 -1.96
C GLY A 98 -7.24 20.93 -3.19
N LYS A 99 -5.95 21.24 -3.00
CA LYS A 99 -5.02 21.55 -4.09
C LYS A 99 -4.39 20.32 -4.74
N LEU A 100 -4.41 19.16 -4.04
CA LEU A 100 -3.88 17.93 -4.55
C LEU A 100 -5.00 17.06 -5.10
N GLU A 101 -4.90 16.72 -6.38
CA GLU A 101 -5.83 15.82 -7.04
C GLU A 101 -5.34 14.38 -6.93
N TYR A 102 -6.19 13.49 -6.38
CA TYR A 102 -5.88 12.07 -6.21
C TYR A 102 -7.14 11.23 -6.24
N ASP A 103 -6.98 9.96 -6.63
CA ASP A 103 -8.08 8.98 -6.59
C ASP A 103 -8.07 8.17 -5.29
N TYR A 104 -6.88 7.82 -4.80
CA TYR A 104 -6.70 7.04 -3.57
C TYR A 104 -5.58 7.58 -2.72
N GLN A 105 -5.76 7.51 -1.40
CA GLN A 105 -4.70 7.68 -0.42
C GLN A 105 -4.26 6.31 0.09
N LEU A 106 -2.98 6.05 0.13
CA LEU A 106 -2.44 4.86 0.76
C LEU A 106 -1.49 5.24 1.90
N TRP A 107 -1.86 4.83 3.09
CA TRP A 107 -1.09 5.06 4.29
C TRP A 107 -0.22 3.86 4.60
N ILE A 108 1.07 4.07 4.73
CA ILE A 108 2.03 3.01 5.06
C ILE A 108 2.93 3.50 6.18
N ASP A 109 2.90 2.80 7.32
CA ASP A 109 3.85 3.03 8.39
C ASP A 109 5.23 2.48 7.99
N SER A 110 6.29 3.14 8.43
CA SER A 110 7.66 2.87 7.99
C SER A 110 8.22 1.50 8.41
N ASP A 111 7.55 0.81 9.32
CA ASP A 111 7.93 -0.52 9.81
C ASP A 111 7.18 -1.68 9.11
N ILE A 112 6.28 -1.36 8.18
CA ILE A 112 5.51 -2.38 7.46
C ILE A 112 6.36 -2.99 6.35
N VAL A 113 6.39 -4.32 6.29
CA VAL A 113 7.01 -5.07 5.20
C VAL A 113 5.91 -5.51 4.22
N PHE A 114 6.06 -5.15 2.97
CA PHE A 114 5.10 -5.47 1.92
C PHE A 114 5.82 -5.81 0.61
N ASN A 115 5.08 -6.36 -0.35
CA ASN A 115 5.56 -6.55 -1.72
C ASN A 115 4.56 -5.95 -2.73
N THR A 116 4.95 -5.88 -3.99
CA THR A 116 4.11 -5.30 -5.04
C THR A 116 2.83 -6.09 -5.27
N GLU A 117 2.87 -7.41 -5.14
CA GLU A 117 1.68 -8.25 -5.27
C GLU A 117 0.61 -7.90 -4.25
N LYS A 118 0.98 -7.72 -3.00
CA LYS A 118 0.05 -7.32 -1.93
C LYS A 118 -0.55 -5.94 -2.19
N PHE A 119 0.22 -5.04 -2.76
CA PHE A 119 -0.29 -3.73 -3.17
C PHE A 119 -1.41 -3.87 -4.20
N TRP A 120 -1.22 -4.68 -5.23
CA TRP A 120 -2.25 -4.88 -6.25
C TRP A 120 -3.49 -5.56 -5.70
N GLN A 121 -3.34 -6.50 -4.79
CA GLN A 121 -4.47 -7.12 -4.07
C GLN A 121 -5.26 -6.08 -3.27
N LEU A 122 -4.57 -5.17 -2.60
CA LEU A 122 -5.21 -4.07 -1.87
C LEU A 122 -5.96 -3.13 -2.81
N CYS A 123 -5.41 -2.84 -3.98
CA CYS A 123 -6.09 -2.03 -5.01
C CYS A 123 -7.40 -2.68 -5.45
N ASP A 124 -7.40 -3.99 -5.65
CA ASP A 124 -8.61 -4.71 -6.03
C ASP A 124 -9.70 -4.59 -4.95
N LEU A 125 -9.32 -4.74 -3.70
CA LEU A 125 -10.24 -4.57 -2.58
C LEU A 125 -10.79 -3.14 -2.50
N ALA A 126 -9.95 -2.15 -2.74
CA ALA A 126 -10.36 -0.75 -2.71
C ALA A 126 -11.35 -0.41 -3.85
N ILE A 127 -11.10 -0.91 -5.05
CA ILE A 127 -11.99 -0.72 -6.20
C ILE A 127 -13.36 -1.37 -5.94
N ASN A 128 -13.37 -2.57 -5.38
CA ASN A 128 -14.61 -3.31 -5.13
C ASN A 128 -15.41 -2.77 -3.94
N ALA A 129 -14.80 -1.94 -3.10
CA ALA A 129 -15.44 -1.34 -1.94
C ALA A 129 -16.17 -0.02 -2.26
N GLU A 130 -16.00 0.49 -3.46
CA GLU A 130 -16.67 1.72 -3.92
C GLU A 130 -18.17 1.51 -4.19
#